data_e7d49cbc24bc4133c78740944d4327ae
#
_entry.id   e7d49cbc24bc4133c78740944d4327ae
#
_cell.length_a   1.000
_cell.length_b   1.000
_cell.length_c   1.000
_cell.angle_alpha   90.00
_cell.angle_beta   90.00
_cell.angle_gamma   90.00
#
_symmetry.space_group_name_H-M   'P 1'
#
loop_
_entity.id
_entity.type
_entity.pdbx_description
1 polymer ?
#
loop_
_entity_poly.entity_id
_entity_poly.type
_entity_poly.pdbx_seq_one_letter_code
_entity_poly.pdbx_strand_id
1 'polypeptide(L)'
;RGLGDVYKRQGIYEKMARDIELLRKAIKLMPPVSLKNMADFDLVLDELWTVTRDEMNFLTEASNMEEFARRNKDVHFVGTPKLYQQYTTVHVLVMEYIDGCAVDDKERLKEEGYDLKEIGSKLVDNYIKQVMDDGFFHADPHWGNEKIRDGKIVWIDMGMMGRLTERDREMLGKAIEGIALNDIGLIRQAVLGLGEFKERPDQR
;
A
#
# COMPACT_ATOMS: atom_id res chain seq x y z
N ARG A 1 -11.75 -20.51 -10.88
CA ARG A 1 -10.99 -19.39 -11.46
C ARG A 1 -9.70 -19.03 -10.69
N GLY A 2 -9.47 -19.52 -9.47
CA GLY A 2 -8.29 -19.22 -8.65
C GLY A 2 -7.02 -20.05 -8.91
N LEU A 3 -7.06 -21.07 -9.73
CA LEU A 3 -5.90 -21.94 -10.00
C LEU A 3 -4.80 -21.27 -10.86
N GLY A 4 -5.12 -20.18 -11.56
CA GLY A 4 -4.17 -19.47 -12.43
C GLY A 4 -3.12 -18.66 -11.69
N ASP A 5 -3.41 -18.11 -10.51
CA ASP A 5 -2.48 -17.26 -9.76
C ASP A 5 -1.48 -18.08 -8.95
N VAL A 6 -1.86 -19.24 -8.42
CA VAL A 6 -0.95 -20.18 -7.75
C VAL A 6 0.17 -20.62 -8.69
N TYR A 7 -0.12 -20.85 -9.97
CA TYR A 7 0.86 -21.28 -10.96
C TYR A 7 1.86 -20.19 -11.35
N LYS A 8 1.46 -18.94 -11.33
CA LYS A 8 2.33 -17.79 -11.71
C LYS A 8 3.41 -17.50 -10.67
N ARG A 9 3.23 -17.89 -9.43
CA ARG A 9 4.16 -17.61 -8.33
C ARG A 9 5.14 -18.74 -8.03
N GLN A 10 5.01 -19.93 -8.67
CA GLN A 10 5.96 -21.02 -8.50
C GLN A 10 7.33 -20.68 -9.10
N GLY A 11 8.39 -20.76 -8.28
CA GLY A 11 9.77 -20.45 -8.69
C GLY A 11 10.08 -18.97 -8.87
N ILE A 12 9.15 -18.08 -8.55
CA ILE A 12 9.37 -16.63 -8.66
C ILE A 12 10.42 -16.16 -7.65
N TYR A 13 10.45 -16.76 -6.46
CA TYR A 13 11.43 -16.43 -5.40
C TYR A 13 12.87 -16.63 -5.89
N GLU A 14 13.18 -17.81 -6.43
CA GLU A 14 14.51 -18.13 -6.93
C GLU A 14 14.89 -17.31 -8.16
N LYS A 15 13.89 -16.96 -8.97
CA LYS A 15 14.10 -16.08 -10.13
C LYS A 15 14.43 -14.67 -9.69
N MET A 16 13.63 -14.09 -8.80
CA MET A 16 13.84 -12.74 -8.27
C MET A 16 15.16 -12.63 -7.50
N ALA A 17 15.50 -13.63 -6.67
CA ALA A 17 16.77 -13.67 -5.97
C ALA A 17 17.97 -13.63 -6.93
N ARG A 18 17.89 -14.39 -8.03
CA ARG A 18 18.88 -14.39 -9.10
C ARG A 18 18.96 -13.04 -9.83
N ASP A 19 17.83 -12.46 -10.15
CA ASP A 19 17.76 -11.20 -10.87
C ASP A 19 18.36 -10.05 -10.04
N ILE A 20 18.08 -10.00 -8.76
CA ILE A 20 18.70 -9.03 -7.82
C ILE A 20 20.21 -9.25 -7.69
N GLU A 21 20.67 -10.50 -7.62
CA GLU A 21 22.12 -10.80 -7.59
C GLU A 21 22.81 -10.37 -8.88
N LEU A 22 22.17 -10.57 -10.04
CA LEU A 22 22.67 -10.09 -11.32
C LEU A 22 22.73 -8.57 -11.37
N LEU A 23 21.71 -7.86 -10.87
CA LEU A 23 21.71 -6.40 -10.78
C LEU A 23 22.85 -5.90 -9.88
N ARG A 24 23.10 -6.52 -8.73
CA ARG A 24 24.25 -6.19 -7.86
C ARG A 24 25.58 -6.36 -8.58
N LYS A 25 25.75 -7.45 -9.36
CA LYS A 25 26.95 -7.69 -10.13
C LYS A 25 27.13 -6.65 -11.25
N ALA A 26 26.05 -6.32 -11.93
CA ALA A 26 26.06 -5.32 -13.00
C ALA A 26 26.44 -3.93 -12.48
N ILE A 27 25.89 -3.51 -11.33
CA ILE A 27 26.21 -2.23 -10.68
C ILE A 27 27.69 -2.17 -10.26
N LYS A 28 28.25 -3.28 -9.77
CA LYS A 28 29.69 -3.35 -9.40
C LYS A 28 30.62 -3.22 -10.60
N LEU A 29 30.17 -3.62 -11.80
CA LEU A 29 30.93 -3.52 -13.04
C LEU A 29 30.80 -2.16 -13.73
N MET A 30 29.86 -1.31 -13.29
CA MET A 30 29.71 0.05 -13.85
C MET A 30 30.88 0.95 -13.48
N PRO A 31 31.37 1.78 -14.43
CA PRO A 31 32.43 2.76 -14.13
C PRO A 31 31.98 3.75 -13.05
N PRO A 32 32.88 4.21 -12.16
CA PRO A 32 32.54 5.06 -11.01
C PRO A 32 32.06 6.47 -11.36
N VAL A 33 31.88 6.81 -12.63
CA VAL A 33 31.88 8.20 -13.10
C VAL A 33 30.53 8.92 -13.03
N SER A 34 29.36 8.29 -12.89
CA SER A 34 28.15 9.12 -12.98
C SER A 34 26.93 8.75 -12.14
N LEU A 35 26.78 7.54 -11.67
CA LEU A 35 25.57 7.14 -10.93
C LEU A 35 25.85 6.74 -9.47
N LYS A 36 27.08 6.28 -9.16
CA LYS A 36 27.47 5.82 -7.82
C LYS A 36 27.42 6.90 -6.74
N ASN A 37 27.51 8.18 -7.14
CA ASN A 37 27.47 9.32 -6.22
C ASN A 37 26.06 9.90 -6.01
N MET A 38 25.04 9.39 -6.73
CA MET A 38 23.67 9.93 -6.66
C MET A 38 22.72 9.06 -5.85
N ALA A 39 22.97 7.76 -5.70
CA ALA A 39 22.11 6.87 -4.91
C ALA A 39 22.93 5.70 -4.34
N ASP A 40 22.56 5.27 -3.16
CA ASP A 40 23.05 4.04 -2.55
C ASP A 40 22.29 2.85 -3.17
N PHE A 41 22.82 2.34 -4.27
CA PHE A 41 22.18 1.25 -5.02
C PHE A 41 22.08 -0.05 -4.22
N ASP A 42 23.01 -0.30 -3.30
CA ASP A 42 22.93 -1.47 -2.44
C ASP A 42 21.74 -1.35 -1.50
N LEU A 43 21.51 -0.17 -0.92
CA LEU A 43 20.34 0.10 -0.10
C LEU A 43 19.03 -0.06 -0.89
N VAL A 44 18.98 0.48 -2.11
CA VAL A 44 17.79 0.35 -2.99
C VAL A 44 17.51 -1.10 -3.35
N LEU A 45 18.54 -1.89 -3.66
CA LEU A 45 18.38 -3.32 -3.97
C LEU A 45 18.00 -4.14 -2.74
N ASP A 46 18.50 -3.78 -1.56
CA ASP A 46 18.12 -4.43 -0.29
C ASP A 46 16.66 -4.14 0.06
N GLU A 47 16.22 -2.91 -0.13
CA GLU A 47 14.82 -2.53 0.06
C GLU A 47 13.90 -3.23 -0.93
N LEU A 48 14.26 -3.22 -2.23
CA LEU A 48 13.52 -3.93 -3.26
C LEU A 48 13.40 -5.43 -2.95
N TRP A 49 14.48 -6.05 -2.48
CA TRP A 49 14.46 -7.46 -2.08
C TRP A 49 13.55 -7.70 -0.88
N THR A 50 13.59 -6.83 0.12
CA THR A 50 12.77 -6.93 1.32
C THR A 50 11.29 -6.82 0.97
N VAL A 51 10.90 -5.80 0.21
CA VAL A 51 9.51 -5.62 -0.26
C VAL A 51 9.05 -6.84 -1.07
N THR A 52 9.85 -7.29 -2.04
CA THR A 52 9.50 -8.44 -2.87
C THR A 52 9.32 -9.72 -2.07
N ARG A 53 10.19 -9.95 -1.07
CA ARG A 53 10.10 -11.11 -0.19
C ARG A 53 8.84 -11.07 0.69
N ASP A 54 8.52 -9.90 1.20
CA ASP A 54 7.35 -9.71 2.07
C ASP A 54 6.03 -9.85 1.29
N GLU A 55 6.00 -9.41 0.03
CA GLU A 55 4.87 -9.66 -0.89
C GLU A 55 4.67 -11.14 -1.26
N MET A 56 5.71 -11.96 -1.14
CA MET A 56 5.60 -13.40 -1.37
C MET A 56 5.12 -14.20 -0.15
N ASN A 57 4.91 -13.54 0.98
CA ASN A 57 4.45 -14.17 2.22
C ASN A 57 2.97 -13.88 2.48
N PHE A 58 2.10 -14.81 2.10
CA PHE A 58 0.66 -14.66 2.32
C PHE A 58 0.22 -14.63 3.79
N LEU A 59 1.06 -15.04 4.73
CA LEU A 59 0.76 -14.85 6.15
C LEU A 59 0.84 -13.37 6.55
N THR A 60 1.72 -12.59 5.91
CA THR A 60 1.77 -11.14 6.10
C THR A 60 0.49 -10.49 5.59
N GLU A 61 0.05 -10.86 4.38
CA GLU A 61 -1.21 -10.36 3.82
C GLU A 61 -2.41 -10.76 4.68
N ALA A 62 -2.48 -12.01 5.14
CA ALA A 62 -3.52 -12.47 6.05
C ALA A 62 -3.56 -11.65 7.36
N SER A 63 -2.39 -11.37 7.95
CA SER A 63 -2.28 -10.53 9.16
C SER A 63 -2.73 -9.09 8.89
N ASN A 64 -2.37 -8.53 7.73
CA ASN A 64 -2.81 -7.21 7.31
C ASN A 64 -4.34 -7.14 7.14
N MET A 65 -4.96 -8.17 6.53
CA MET A 65 -6.41 -8.27 6.39
C MET A 65 -7.11 -8.27 7.76
N GLU A 66 -6.62 -9.03 8.72
CA GLU A 66 -7.18 -9.06 10.07
C GLU A 66 -7.03 -7.71 10.79
N GLU A 67 -5.87 -7.08 10.67
CA GLU A 67 -5.64 -5.76 11.24
C GLU A 67 -6.56 -4.71 10.61
N PHE A 68 -6.67 -4.71 9.28
CA PHE A 68 -7.54 -3.79 8.56
C PHE A 68 -9.02 -3.96 8.95
N ALA A 69 -9.50 -5.21 9.00
CA ALA A 69 -10.85 -5.52 9.42
C ALA A 69 -11.13 -5.02 10.85
N ARG A 70 -10.19 -5.22 11.78
CA ARG A 70 -10.30 -4.75 13.16
C ARG A 70 -10.37 -3.24 13.26
N ARG A 71 -9.55 -2.50 12.50
CA ARG A 71 -9.52 -1.04 12.49
C ARG A 71 -10.77 -0.42 11.86
N ASN A 72 -11.38 -1.12 10.91
CA ASN A 72 -12.58 -0.66 10.21
C ASN A 72 -13.89 -1.28 10.74
N LYS A 73 -13.88 -2.00 11.87
CA LYS A 73 -15.06 -2.70 12.41
C LYS A 73 -16.27 -1.79 12.64
N ASP A 74 -16.03 -0.51 12.97
CA ASP A 74 -17.07 0.48 13.24
C ASP A 74 -17.40 1.34 11.99
N VAL A 75 -16.75 1.08 10.85
CA VAL A 75 -17.02 1.77 9.58
C VAL A 75 -17.98 0.93 8.74
N HIS A 76 -19.28 1.26 8.83
CA HIS A 76 -20.36 0.43 8.29
C HIS A 76 -20.31 0.22 6.76
N PHE A 77 -19.68 1.14 6.04
CA PHE A 77 -19.58 1.11 4.57
C PHE A 77 -18.26 0.50 4.07
N VAL A 78 -17.45 -0.09 4.95
CA VAL A 78 -16.19 -0.75 4.59
C VAL A 78 -16.26 -2.23 4.96
N GLY A 79 -15.64 -3.06 4.15
CA GLY A 79 -15.53 -4.49 4.38
C GLY A 79 -14.21 -5.06 3.89
N THR A 80 -13.95 -6.29 4.31
CA THR A 80 -12.88 -7.14 3.82
C THR A 80 -13.44 -8.54 3.56
N PRO A 81 -12.81 -9.33 2.68
CA PRO A 81 -13.14 -10.74 2.55
C PRO A 81 -12.96 -11.47 3.87
N LYS A 82 -13.79 -12.45 4.14
CA LYS A 82 -13.58 -13.37 5.26
C LYS A 82 -12.31 -14.19 5.02
N LEU A 83 -11.37 -14.15 5.94
CA LEU A 83 -10.15 -14.94 5.90
C LEU A 83 -10.42 -16.35 6.45
N TYR A 84 -9.92 -17.39 5.76
CA TYR A 84 -9.91 -18.77 6.22
C TYR A 84 -8.50 -19.15 6.68
N GLN A 85 -8.15 -18.68 7.88
CA GLN A 85 -6.80 -18.78 8.42
C GLN A 85 -6.28 -20.22 8.49
N GLN A 86 -7.16 -21.20 8.82
CA GLN A 86 -6.80 -22.62 8.88
C GLN A 86 -6.31 -23.23 7.56
N TYR A 87 -6.58 -22.58 6.44
CA TYR A 87 -6.14 -22.98 5.10
C TYR A 87 -5.07 -22.08 4.50
N THR A 88 -4.76 -20.97 5.19
CA THR A 88 -3.76 -19.99 4.74
C THR A 88 -2.36 -20.42 5.20
N THR A 89 -1.40 -20.33 4.30
CA THR A 89 0.01 -20.65 4.52
C THR A 89 0.90 -19.54 3.95
N VAL A 90 2.21 -19.68 4.10
CA VAL A 90 3.18 -18.75 3.45
C VAL A 90 2.95 -18.68 1.93
N HIS A 91 2.50 -19.76 1.29
CA HIS A 91 2.38 -19.86 -0.16
C HIS A 91 0.94 -19.79 -0.69
N VAL A 92 -0.05 -19.80 0.19
CA VAL A 92 -1.47 -19.84 -0.19
C VAL A 92 -2.29 -18.95 0.73
N LEU A 93 -3.02 -18.00 0.17
CA LEU A 93 -4.04 -17.21 0.87
C LEU A 93 -5.43 -17.75 0.52
N VAL A 94 -6.20 -18.12 1.53
CA VAL A 94 -7.58 -18.61 1.35
C VAL A 94 -8.55 -17.64 1.98
N MET A 95 -9.34 -16.99 1.15
CA MET A 95 -10.32 -15.99 1.56
C MET A 95 -11.64 -16.13 0.80
N GLU A 96 -12.68 -15.45 1.29
CA GLU A 96 -13.97 -15.34 0.65
C GLU A 96 -13.83 -14.75 -0.77
N TYR A 97 -14.51 -15.36 -1.72
CA TYR A 97 -14.65 -14.75 -3.04
C TYR A 97 -15.67 -13.60 -2.97
N ILE A 98 -15.25 -12.40 -3.34
CA ILE A 98 -16.12 -11.23 -3.37
C ILE A 98 -16.75 -11.11 -4.77
N ASP A 99 -18.03 -11.47 -4.85
CA ASP A 99 -18.86 -11.25 -6.03
C ASP A 99 -19.43 -9.82 -5.98
N GLY A 100 -18.60 -8.86 -6.38
CA GLY A 100 -18.91 -7.44 -6.36
C GLY A 100 -18.50 -6.75 -7.65
N CYS A 101 -19.05 -5.56 -7.87
CA CYS A 101 -18.69 -4.69 -8.97
C CYS A 101 -17.31 -4.05 -8.71
N ALA A 102 -16.46 -3.96 -9.72
CA ALA A 102 -15.23 -3.19 -9.60
C ALA A 102 -15.55 -1.69 -9.42
N VAL A 103 -14.75 -1.00 -8.61
CA VAL A 103 -15.01 0.42 -8.28
C VAL A 103 -14.89 1.35 -9.48
N ASP A 104 -14.18 0.93 -10.53
CA ASP A 104 -14.01 1.66 -11.79
C ASP A 104 -15.06 1.30 -12.86
N ASP A 105 -15.87 0.26 -12.65
CA ASP A 105 -16.98 -0.12 -13.55
C ASP A 105 -18.20 0.79 -13.33
N LYS A 106 -18.05 2.03 -13.80
CA LYS A 106 -19.06 3.10 -13.60
C LYS A 106 -20.41 2.78 -14.23
N GLU A 107 -20.44 2.01 -15.30
CA GLU A 107 -21.67 1.65 -16.00
C GLU A 107 -22.47 0.66 -15.16
N ARG A 108 -21.84 -0.42 -14.77
CA ARG A 108 -22.43 -1.44 -13.91
C ARG A 108 -22.86 -0.89 -12.56
N LEU A 109 -22.03 -0.03 -11.94
CA LEU A 109 -22.40 0.62 -10.67
C LEU A 109 -23.69 1.45 -10.79
N LYS A 110 -23.86 2.19 -11.90
CA LYS A 110 -25.09 2.94 -12.17
C LYS A 110 -26.29 2.04 -12.44
N GLU A 111 -26.10 0.96 -13.19
CA GLU A 111 -27.16 -0.03 -13.47
C GLU A 111 -27.63 -0.73 -12.18
N GLU A 112 -26.70 -0.99 -11.24
CA GLU A 112 -27.01 -1.54 -9.93
C GLU A 112 -27.58 -0.47 -8.94
N GLY A 113 -27.73 0.80 -9.38
CA GLY A 113 -28.37 1.87 -8.63
C GLY A 113 -27.45 2.60 -7.64
N TYR A 114 -26.15 2.46 -7.76
CA TYR A 114 -25.19 3.15 -6.89
C TYR A 114 -24.95 4.60 -7.32
N ASP A 115 -24.83 5.50 -6.35
CA ASP A 115 -24.37 6.87 -6.56
C ASP A 115 -22.83 6.91 -6.55
N LEU A 116 -22.22 7.19 -7.70
CA LEU A 116 -20.78 7.26 -7.86
C LEU A 116 -20.13 8.35 -7.00
N LYS A 117 -20.85 9.44 -6.72
CA LYS A 117 -20.34 10.51 -5.87
C LYS A 117 -20.28 10.07 -4.41
N GLU A 118 -21.30 9.33 -3.96
CA GLU A 118 -21.34 8.76 -2.63
C GLU A 118 -20.23 7.73 -2.43
N ILE A 119 -20.02 6.82 -3.41
CA ILE A 119 -18.91 5.84 -3.38
C ILE A 119 -17.58 6.56 -3.29
N GLY A 120 -17.34 7.57 -4.16
CA GLY A 120 -16.11 8.32 -4.16
C GLY A 120 -15.84 9.05 -2.83
N SER A 121 -16.88 9.66 -2.24
CA SER A 121 -16.75 10.31 -0.92
C SER A 121 -16.38 9.30 0.17
N LYS A 122 -17.10 8.18 0.24
CA LYS A 122 -16.84 7.10 1.22
C LYS A 122 -15.43 6.52 1.07
N LEU A 123 -14.96 6.36 -0.18
CA LEU A 123 -13.59 5.86 -0.44
C LEU A 123 -12.54 6.83 0.11
N VAL A 124 -12.69 8.11 -0.20
CA VAL A 124 -11.80 9.17 0.30
C VAL A 124 -11.84 9.24 1.82
N ASP A 125 -13.03 9.25 2.43
CA ASP A 125 -13.21 9.29 3.88
C ASP A 125 -12.51 8.10 4.57
N ASN A 126 -12.67 6.89 4.01
CA ASN A 126 -12.00 5.71 4.54
C ASN A 126 -10.48 5.79 4.37
N TYR A 127 -10.00 6.28 3.22
CA TYR A 127 -8.55 6.40 2.99
C TYR A 127 -7.90 7.44 3.90
N ILE A 128 -8.56 8.59 4.10
CA ILE A 128 -8.11 9.59 5.07
C ILE A 128 -8.03 9.00 6.48
N LYS A 129 -9.05 8.23 6.90
CA LYS A 129 -9.05 7.53 8.18
C LYS A 129 -7.87 6.57 8.30
N GLN A 130 -7.60 5.76 7.27
CA GLN A 130 -6.46 4.83 7.26
C GLN A 130 -5.13 5.56 7.49
N VAL A 131 -4.93 6.69 6.80
CA VAL A 131 -3.68 7.47 6.85
C VAL A 131 -3.59 8.28 8.15
N MET A 132 -4.62 9.07 8.47
CA MET A 132 -4.56 10.08 9.52
C MET A 132 -4.92 9.54 10.90
N ASP A 133 -5.93 8.67 11.00
CA ASP A 133 -6.39 8.15 12.28
C ASP A 133 -5.67 6.85 12.65
N ASP A 134 -5.62 5.91 11.71
CA ASP A 134 -5.09 4.58 11.97
C ASP A 134 -3.56 4.52 11.84
N GLY A 135 -2.97 5.34 10.96
CA GLY A 135 -1.55 5.22 10.58
C GLY A 135 -1.23 3.86 9.96
N PHE A 136 -2.25 3.16 9.47
CA PHE A 136 -2.17 1.89 8.79
C PHE A 136 -3.04 1.96 7.55
N PHE A 137 -2.42 2.02 6.38
CA PHE A 137 -3.09 2.38 5.14
C PHE A 137 -2.65 1.51 3.98
N HIS A 138 -3.53 1.37 3.00
CA HIS A 138 -3.22 0.69 1.76
C HIS A 138 -2.20 1.51 0.95
N ALA A 139 -1.00 0.95 0.71
CA ALA A 139 0.08 1.67 0.04
C ALA A 139 0.00 1.64 -1.49
N ASP A 140 -0.87 0.80 -2.05
CA ASP A 140 -1.15 0.70 -3.49
C ASP A 140 -2.67 0.74 -3.77
N PRO A 141 -3.35 1.88 -3.49
CA PRO A 141 -4.80 1.99 -3.65
C PRO A 141 -5.18 2.17 -5.13
N HIS A 142 -5.22 1.09 -5.87
CA HIS A 142 -5.73 1.10 -7.25
C HIS A 142 -7.07 0.36 -7.34
N TRP A 143 -7.86 0.70 -8.33
CA TRP A 143 -9.25 0.21 -8.51
C TRP A 143 -9.39 -1.32 -8.61
N GLY A 144 -8.32 -2.04 -8.88
CA GLY A 144 -8.29 -3.50 -8.84
C GLY A 144 -8.35 -4.09 -7.44
N ASN A 145 -8.07 -3.29 -6.40
CA ASN A 145 -8.01 -3.72 -4.99
C ASN A 145 -9.31 -3.43 -4.24
N GLU A 146 -10.29 -2.77 -4.88
CA GLU A 146 -11.58 -2.47 -4.28
C GLU A 146 -12.75 -2.98 -5.10
N LYS A 147 -13.77 -3.48 -4.42
CA LYS A 147 -15.05 -3.86 -5.00
C LYS A 147 -16.21 -3.26 -4.22
N ILE A 148 -17.30 -3.01 -4.92
CA ILE A 148 -18.56 -2.61 -4.29
C ILE A 148 -19.45 -3.83 -4.20
N ARG A 149 -19.90 -4.16 -2.97
CA ARG A 149 -20.85 -5.24 -2.69
C ARG A 149 -21.78 -4.81 -1.55
N ASP A 150 -23.07 -4.92 -1.76
CA ASP A 150 -24.10 -4.59 -0.77
C ASP A 150 -23.93 -3.18 -0.17
N GLY A 151 -23.57 -2.19 -1.01
CA GLY A 151 -23.35 -0.81 -0.61
C GLY A 151 -22.06 -0.56 0.18
N LYS A 152 -21.18 -1.57 0.28
CA LYS A 152 -19.89 -1.46 0.97
C LYS A 152 -18.73 -1.46 -0.01
N ILE A 153 -17.70 -0.71 0.34
CA ILE A 153 -16.39 -0.78 -0.29
C ILE A 153 -15.65 -1.94 0.35
N VAL A 154 -15.34 -2.96 -0.42
CA VAL A 154 -14.64 -4.15 0.04
C VAL A 154 -13.21 -4.13 -0.50
N TRP A 155 -12.24 -3.98 0.39
CA TRP A 155 -10.83 -4.06 0.07
C TRP A 155 -10.41 -5.52 -0.03
N ILE A 156 -9.90 -5.95 -1.19
CA ILE A 156 -9.67 -7.38 -1.49
C ILE A 156 -8.21 -7.80 -1.56
N ASP A 157 -7.28 -6.86 -1.58
CA ASP A 157 -5.83 -7.10 -1.56
C ASP A 157 -5.22 -6.27 -0.42
N MET A 158 -4.43 -6.90 0.44
CA MET A 158 -3.74 -6.27 1.56
C MET A 158 -2.24 -6.62 1.56
N GLY A 159 -1.71 -6.96 0.39
CA GLY A 159 -0.30 -7.34 0.23
C GLY A 159 0.65 -6.18 0.56
N MET A 160 0.26 -4.96 0.15
CA MET A 160 1.09 -3.77 0.36
C MET A 160 0.40 -2.78 1.30
N MET A 161 0.77 -2.81 2.58
CA MET A 161 0.25 -1.91 3.61
C MET A 161 1.36 -1.00 4.15
N GLY A 162 1.08 0.30 4.23
CA GLY A 162 1.95 1.29 4.85
C GLY A 162 1.66 1.49 6.33
N ARG A 163 2.70 1.89 7.08
CA ARG A 163 2.58 2.26 8.50
C ARG A 163 3.21 3.61 8.74
N LEU A 164 2.47 4.50 9.37
CA LEU A 164 2.94 5.82 9.79
C LEU A 164 3.07 5.85 11.31
N THR A 165 4.16 6.42 11.77
CA THR A 165 4.31 6.73 13.19
C THR A 165 3.38 7.89 13.58
N GLU A 166 3.15 8.10 14.86
CA GLU A 166 2.39 9.25 15.35
C GLU A 166 3.02 10.57 14.91
N ARG A 167 4.34 10.65 14.94
CA ARG A 167 5.11 11.80 14.43
C ARG A 167 4.85 12.05 12.93
N ASP A 168 4.84 11.01 12.10
CA ASP A 168 4.63 11.17 10.66
C ASP A 168 3.22 11.68 10.38
N ARG A 169 2.22 11.18 11.13
CA ARG A 169 0.83 11.64 11.04
C ARG A 169 0.68 13.10 11.45
N GLU A 170 1.35 13.52 12.52
CA GLU A 170 1.39 14.92 12.93
C GLU A 170 2.02 15.82 11.85
N MET A 171 3.11 15.37 11.23
CA MET A 171 3.76 16.14 10.16
C MET A 171 2.88 16.22 8.91
N LEU A 172 2.20 15.12 8.54
CA LEU A 172 1.21 15.15 7.46
C LEU A 172 0.06 16.10 7.77
N GLY A 173 -0.47 16.07 8.99
CA GLY A 173 -1.50 17.02 9.43
C GLY A 173 -1.06 18.47 9.27
N LYS A 174 0.16 18.82 9.70
CA LYS A 174 0.75 20.16 9.51
C LYS A 174 0.91 20.53 8.04
N ALA A 175 1.29 19.56 7.19
CA ALA A 175 1.41 19.81 5.75
C ALA A 175 0.04 20.15 5.13
N ILE A 176 -0.99 19.39 5.48
CA ILE A 176 -2.37 19.61 5.02
C ILE A 176 -2.88 20.98 5.51
N GLU A 177 -2.68 21.31 6.79
CA GLU A 177 -3.03 22.60 7.36
C GLU A 177 -2.31 23.76 6.65
N GLY A 178 -0.99 23.60 6.43
CA GLY A 178 -0.19 24.58 5.70
C GLY A 178 -0.69 24.82 4.28
N ILE A 179 -1.10 23.75 3.57
CA ILE A 179 -1.71 23.87 2.24
C ILE A 179 -3.05 24.60 2.32
N ALA A 180 -3.91 24.22 3.26
CA ALA A 180 -5.23 24.85 3.43
C ALA A 180 -5.16 26.33 3.78
N LEU A 181 -4.17 26.73 4.59
CA LEU A 181 -3.92 28.11 5.01
C LEU A 181 -2.99 28.89 4.08
N ASN A 182 -2.46 28.24 3.04
CA ASN A 182 -1.41 28.78 2.16
C ASN A 182 -0.18 29.27 2.95
N ASP A 183 0.18 28.54 4.03
CA ASP A 183 1.33 28.82 4.90
C ASP A 183 2.54 27.98 4.48
N ILE A 184 3.45 28.62 3.74
CA ILE A 184 4.69 27.99 3.25
C ILE A 184 5.60 27.59 4.43
N GLY A 185 5.55 28.30 5.55
CA GLY A 185 6.35 27.99 6.75
C GLY A 185 5.94 26.66 7.36
N LEU A 186 4.63 26.43 7.52
CA LEU A 186 4.08 25.14 7.99
C LEU A 186 4.40 24.00 7.04
N ILE A 187 4.23 24.19 5.73
CA ILE A 187 4.57 23.18 4.72
C ILE A 187 6.04 22.82 4.81
N ARG A 188 6.93 23.82 4.86
CA ARG A 188 8.37 23.59 5.00
C ARG A 188 8.70 22.82 6.27
N GLN A 189 8.12 23.19 7.41
CA GLN A 189 8.35 22.49 8.67
C GLN A 189 7.92 21.02 8.61
N ALA A 190 6.76 20.76 8.01
CA ALA A 190 6.24 19.41 7.83
C ALA A 190 7.16 18.54 6.95
N VAL A 191 7.55 19.06 5.79
CA VAL A 191 8.46 18.35 4.86
C VAL A 191 9.81 18.06 5.51
N LEU A 192 10.38 19.04 6.22
CA LEU A 192 11.63 18.85 6.96
C LEU A 192 11.47 17.88 8.12
N GLY A 193 10.29 17.78 8.72
CA GLY A 193 10.00 16.85 9.81
C GLY A 193 9.83 15.39 9.36
N LEU A 194 9.40 15.16 8.12
CA LEU A 194 9.27 13.83 7.50
C LEU A 194 10.62 13.30 6.94
N GLY A 195 11.55 14.21 6.64
CA GLY A 195 12.84 13.83 6.06
C GLY A 195 13.83 13.29 7.09
N GLU A 196 14.54 12.22 6.75
CA GLU A 196 15.77 11.83 7.39
C GLU A 196 16.94 12.53 6.68
N PHE A 197 17.60 13.46 7.37
CA PHE A 197 18.72 14.19 6.80
C PHE A 197 20.05 13.50 7.15
N LYS A 198 20.86 13.18 6.13
CA LYS A 198 22.26 12.72 6.32
C LYS A 198 23.15 13.85 6.83
N GLU A 199 22.81 15.10 6.52
CA GLU A 199 23.47 16.32 6.99
C GLU A 199 22.42 17.37 7.34
N ARG A 200 22.74 18.32 8.25
CA ARG A 200 21.81 19.41 8.61
C ARG A 200 21.49 20.24 7.35
N PRO A 201 20.20 20.39 6.99
CA PRO A 201 19.83 21.19 5.84
C PRO A 201 20.28 22.66 6.03
N ASP A 202 20.79 23.28 4.97
CA ASP A 202 21.12 24.70 4.96
C ASP A 202 19.83 25.52 5.17
N GLN A 203 19.82 26.37 6.17
CA GLN A 203 18.65 27.18 6.58
C GLN A 203 18.50 28.46 5.78
N ARG A 204 19.19 28.62 4.64
CA ARG A 204 19.09 29.81 3.78
C ARG A 204 17.89 29.78 2.86
#